data_3b5a9bf185d3eef28aa74841775dbb37
#
_entry.id   3b5a9bf185d3eef28aa74841775dbb37
#
_cell.length_a   1.000
_cell.length_b   1.000
_cell.length_c   1.000
_cell.angle_alpha   90.00
_cell.angle_beta   90.00
_cell.angle_gamma   90.00
#
_symmetry.space_group_name_H-M   'P 1'
#
loop_
_entity.id
_entity.type
_entity.pdbx_description
1 polymer ?
#
loop_
_entity_poly.entity_id
_entity_poly.type
_entity_poly.pdbx_seq_one_letter_code
_entity_poly.pdbx_strand_id
1 'polypeptide(L)'
;GTGVITIGSLLGMAAHLEGKGVITQDAAGLAQKGGATWSHIQIANRPEAIHTTKVDTAKADLVIGCDAIVAAHKTTQAAMRAGRTFVALNTHGTPTAAFVTNPDWQFPGGHCENAIASAVGAGLVGAFDAEQAAVHLLGDSIYTNPLLLGYAWQKGRIPLGRAALMRAMELNGVQVENNQAAFEWGRRCAHDLAAVQALFQAAQVIQFVKKPGLAEMVAKRVEFLTGYQDGAYAAQYKAFVDQVQAAEAHLDSGTRLSEAVARYLFKLMAYKDEYEVARLHTDPAFTQKLAGMFEGDYRVVHHMAPPLTAKRNDKGELVKQPYGPWMRTAFTWLARMKGLRGGALDIFGKTEERRTERALIAEYRACIEELLAGLNAGNLALAVQIARIPEDIRGFGHVKERHLKAARAQWERLMQQWRQGARASA
;
A
#
# COMPACT_ATOMS: atom_id res chain seq x y z
N GLY A 1 4.17 -16.82 -1.22
CA GLY A 1 4.63 -17.23 -2.53
C GLY A 1 3.50 -17.65 -3.46
N THR A 2 2.82 -16.68 -4.07
CA THR A 2 1.78 -16.98 -5.06
C THR A 2 2.41 -17.56 -6.33
N GLY A 3 2.03 -18.80 -6.71
CA GLY A 3 2.38 -19.41 -8.00
C GLY A 3 3.76 -20.06 -8.12
N VAL A 4 4.61 -20.07 -7.06
CA VAL A 4 5.92 -20.75 -7.11
C VAL A 4 5.77 -22.26 -7.32
N ILE A 5 4.83 -22.89 -6.63
CA ILE A 5 4.53 -24.33 -6.76
C ILE A 5 4.04 -24.66 -8.17
N THR A 6 3.25 -23.77 -8.78
CA THR A 6 2.77 -23.96 -10.16
C THR A 6 3.93 -24.02 -11.15
N ILE A 7 4.94 -23.16 -11.00
CA ILE A 7 6.14 -23.20 -11.86
C ILE A 7 6.88 -24.54 -11.70
N GLY A 8 7.02 -25.01 -10.44
CA GLY A 8 7.59 -26.33 -10.15
C GLY A 8 6.83 -27.46 -10.87
N SER A 9 5.51 -27.46 -10.76
CA SER A 9 4.64 -28.45 -11.40
C SER A 9 4.73 -28.41 -12.93
N LEU A 10 4.77 -27.21 -13.55
CA LEU A 10 4.92 -27.04 -14.99
C LEU A 10 6.26 -27.59 -15.51
N LEU A 11 7.35 -27.27 -14.80
CA LEU A 11 8.68 -27.79 -15.14
C LEU A 11 8.78 -29.31 -14.96
N GLY A 12 8.18 -29.84 -13.88
CA GLY A 12 8.09 -31.28 -13.65
C GLY A 12 7.35 -32.01 -14.76
N MET A 13 6.17 -31.48 -15.15
CA MET A 13 5.37 -32.05 -16.23
C MET A 13 6.10 -31.98 -17.58
N ALA A 14 6.73 -30.83 -17.89
CA ALA A 14 7.45 -30.67 -19.14
C ALA A 14 8.68 -31.60 -19.22
N ALA A 15 9.40 -31.80 -18.13
CA ALA A 15 10.51 -32.76 -18.07
C ALA A 15 10.02 -34.21 -18.28
N HIS A 16 8.90 -34.56 -17.65
CA HIS A 16 8.28 -35.88 -17.85
C HIS A 16 7.86 -36.11 -19.33
N LEU A 17 7.26 -35.10 -19.96
CA LEU A 17 6.87 -35.16 -21.37
C LEU A 17 8.08 -35.38 -22.32
N GLU A 18 9.27 -34.94 -21.91
CA GLU A 18 10.51 -35.16 -22.66
C GLU A 18 11.23 -36.46 -22.26
N GLY A 19 10.63 -37.29 -21.41
CA GLY A 19 11.25 -38.52 -20.94
C GLY A 19 12.49 -38.30 -20.03
N LYS A 20 12.64 -37.12 -19.46
CA LYS A 20 13.71 -36.78 -18.51
C LYS A 20 13.37 -37.20 -17.10
N GLY A 21 14.39 -37.49 -16.30
CA GLY A 21 14.24 -37.62 -14.86
C GLY A 21 13.95 -36.25 -14.21
N VAL A 22 12.97 -36.20 -13.33
CA VAL A 22 12.64 -34.98 -12.58
C VAL A 22 12.22 -35.31 -11.15
N ILE A 23 12.68 -34.50 -10.21
CA ILE A 23 12.18 -34.47 -8.83
C ILE A 23 11.84 -33.02 -8.48
N THR A 24 10.67 -32.83 -7.90
CA THR A 24 10.21 -31.53 -7.37
C THR A 24 9.97 -31.66 -5.85
N GLN A 25 10.44 -30.71 -5.09
CA GLN A 25 10.19 -30.62 -3.65
C GLN A 25 9.81 -29.20 -3.28
N ASP A 26 8.60 -29.04 -2.81
CA ASP A 26 8.09 -27.75 -2.33
C ASP A 26 8.28 -27.63 -0.82
N ALA A 27 8.69 -26.44 -0.39
CA ALA A 27 8.80 -26.06 1.02
C ALA A 27 8.06 -24.73 1.23
N ALA A 28 6.99 -24.77 2.01
CA ALA A 28 6.22 -23.59 2.37
C ALA A 28 6.54 -23.18 3.83
N GLY A 29 6.74 -21.90 4.06
CA GLY A 29 6.84 -21.37 5.42
C GLY A 29 5.51 -21.50 6.17
N LEU A 30 5.56 -21.63 7.49
CA LEU A 30 4.40 -21.86 8.37
C LEU A 30 3.42 -20.69 8.47
N ALA A 31 3.68 -19.55 7.82
CA ALA A 31 2.76 -18.41 7.81
C ALA A 31 1.59 -18.63 6.82
N GLN A 32 0.36 -18.56 7.31
CA GLN A 32 -0.85 -18.76 6.50
C GLN A 32 -1.01 -17.74 5.37
N LYS A 33 -0.42 -16.54 5.48
CA LYS A 33 -0.36 -15.51 4.42
C LYS A 33 1.03 -14.85 4.43
N GLY A 34 1.65 -14.74 3.24
CA GLY A 34 2.94 -14.05 3.08
C GLY A 34 4.15 -14.82 3.57
N GLY A 35 4.05 -16.14 3.83
CA GLY A 35 5.18 -17.01 4.15
C GLY A 35 6.09 -17.22 2.94
N ALA A 36 7.39 -17.36 3.20
CA ALA A 36 8.36 -17.72 2.17
C ALA A 36 8.07 -19.12 1.62
N THR A 37 8.13 -19.26 0.29
CA THR A 37 7.89 -20.53 -0.39
C THR A 37 9.03 -20.80 -1.35
N TRP A 38 9.55 -22.01 -1.33
CA TRP A 38 10.57 -22.50 -2.25
C TRP A 38 10.09 -23.74 -2.98
N SER A 39 10.45 -23.88 -4.26
CA SER A 39 10.30 -25.11 -5.02
C SER A 39 11.69 -25.51 -5.52
N HIS A 40 12.16 -26.66 -5.09
CA HIS A 40 13.41 -27.26 -5.56
C HIS A 40 13.10 -28.20 -6.70
N ILE A 41 13.74 -27.99 -7.86
CA ILE A 41 13.48 -28.76 -9.08
C ILE A 41 14.83 -29.27 -9.57
N GLN A 42 14.95 -30.58 -9.69
CA GLN A 42 16.12 -31.24 -10.28
C GLN A 42 15.69 -31.97 -11.54
N ILE A 43 16.39 -31.71 -12.63
CA ILE A 43 16.14 -32.28 -13.94
C ILE A 43 17.43 -32.97 -14.41
N ALA A 44 17.32 -34.21 -14.84
CA ALA A 44 18.42 -34.99 -15.37
C ALA A 44 17.99 -35.76 -16.61
N ASN A 45 18.94 -36.25 -17.39
CA ASN A 45 18.64 -37.05 -18.61
C ASN A 45 17.95 -38.38 -18.26
N ARG A 46 18.15 -38.89 -17.06
CA ARG A 46 17.52 -40.14 -16.56
C ARG A 46 17.20 -40.00 -15.08
N PRO A 47 16.11 -40.63 -14.59
CA PRO A 47 15.72 -40.55 -13.17
C PRO A 47 16.81 -41.00 -12.20
N GLU A 48 17.58 -42.03 -12.58
CA GLU A 48 18.63 -42.62 -11.73
C GLU A 48 19.81 -41.70 -11.48
N ALA A 49 19.91 -40.60 -12.24
CA ALA A 49 20.94 -39.59 -12.03
C ALA A 49 20.58 -38.56 -10.94
N ILE A 50 19.36 -38.62 -10.38
CA ILE A 50 18.91 -37.73 -9.31
C ILE A 50 18.92 -38.49 -7.97
N HIS A 51 19.82 -38.09 -7.07
CA HIS A 51 20.05 -38.78 -5.80
C HIS A 51 19.48 -38.05 -4.60
N THR A 52 18.99 -36.81 -4.78
CA THR A 52 18.45 -35.97 -3.69
C THR A 52 17.16 -35.32 -4.15
N THR A 53 16.30 -34.94 -3.21
CA THR A 53 15.04 -34.20 -3.51
C THR A 53 15.24 -32.70 -3.46
N LYS A 54 16.29 -32.24 -2.79
CA LYS A 54 16.56 -30.83 -2.55
C LYS A 54 17.85 -30.39 -3.24
N VAL A 55 17.83 -29.23 -3.87
CA VAL A 55 19.04 -28.59 -4.39
C VAL A 55 19.96 -28.27 -3.23
N ASP A 56 21.17 -28.80 -3.28
CA ASP A 56 22.19 -28.67 -2.22
C ASP A 56 22.93 -27.31 -2.31
N THR A 57 23.77 -27.07 -1.30
CA THR A 57 24.58 -25.86 -1.17
C THR A 57 25.47 -25.67 -2.40
N ALA A 58 25.43 -24.47 -2.98
CA ALA A 58 26.19 -24.08 -4.16
C ALA A 58 25.96 -24.98 -5.40
N LYS A 59 24.77 -25.57 -5.54
CA LYS A 59 24.44 -26.49 -6.65
C LYS A 59 23.34 -25.96 -7.59
N ALA A 60 22.73 -24.84 -7.29
CA ALA A 60 21.72 -24.26 -8.19
C ALA A 60 22.37 -23.76 -9.49
N ASP A 61 21.80 -24.14 -10.64
CA ASP A 61 22.12 -23.56 -11.94
C ASP A 61 21.27 -22.32 -12.26
N LEU A 62 20.02 -22.33 -11.76
CA LEU A 62 19.04 -21.27 -11.94
C LEU A 62 18.28 -21.01 -10.64
N VAL A 63 18.05 -19.73 -10.34
CA VAL A 63 17.06 -19.28 -9.34
C VAL A 63 16.05 -18.39 -10.07
N ILE A 64 14.77 -18.73 -9.99
CA ILE A 64 13.66 -17.85 -10.40
C ILE A 64 13.14 -17.15 -9.15
N GLY A 65 13.56 -15.93 -8.96
CA GLY A 65 13.22 -15.08 -7.81
C GLY A 65 11.91 -14.33 -8.06
N CYS A 66 10.76 -14.98 -7.81
CA CYS A 66 9.45 -14.34 -7.91
C CYS A 66 9.24 -13.22 -6.87
N ASP A 67 9.97 -13.30 -5.76
CA ASP A 67 10.01 -12.32 -4.66
C ASP A 67 11.48 -12.04 -4.30
N ALA A 68 11.87 -10.77 -4.35
CA ALA A 68 13.26 -10.38 -4.14
C ALA A 68 13.75 -10.63 -2.71
N ILE A 69 12.87 -10.49 -1.69
CA ILE A 69 13.23 -10.73 -0.29
C ILE A 69 13.50 -12.22 -0.05
N VAL A 70 12.65 -13.08 -0.62
CA VAL A 70 12.83 -14.54 -0.51
C VAL A 70 14.04 -15.00 -1.34
N ALA A 71 14.26 -14.42 -2.50
CA ALA A 71 15.45 -14.71 -3.33
C ALA A 71 16.75 -14.28 -2.65
N ALA A 72 16.75 -13.16 -1.92
CA ALA A 72 17.90 -12.67 -1.15
C ALA A 72 18.04 -13.32 0.22
N HIS A 73 17.14 -14.23 0.62
CA HIS A 73 17.23 -14.90 1.91
C HIS A 73 18.47 -15.83 1.97
N LYS A 74 19.12 -15.93 3.15
CA LYS A 74 20.33 -16.73 3.33
C LYS A 74 20.18 -18.18 2.87
N THR A 75 19.01 -18.78 3.07
CA THR A 75 18.73 -20.15 2.61
C THR A 75 18.76 -20.26 1.09
N THR A 76 18.22 -19.27 0.36
CA THR A 76 18.24 -19.25 -1.10
C THR A 76 19.65 -18.97 -1.61
N GLN A 77 20.36 -18.00 -1.00
CA GLN A 77 21.75 -17.70 -1.34
C GLN A 77 22.70 -18.87 -1.12
N ALA A 78 22.47 -19.70 -0.09
CA ALA A 78 23.28 -20.89 0.17
C ALA A 78 23.27 -21.89 -1.00
N ALA A 79 22.18 -21.97 -1.77
CA ALA A 79 22.12 -22.82 -2.95
C ALA A 79 22.85 -22.21 -4.16
N MET A 80 23.11 -20.91 -4.17
CA MET A 80 23.76 -20.19 -5.26
C MET A 80 25.27 -20.44 -5.29
N ARG A 81 25.84 -20.39 -6.48
CA ARG A 81 27.28 -20.50 -6.72
C ARG A 81 27.78 -19.37 -7.60
N ALA A 82 28.79 -18.65 -7.14
CA ALA A 82 29.46 -17.59 -7.90
C ALA A 82 29.97 -18.11 -9.26
N GLY A 83 29.73 -17.35 -10.30
CA GLY A 83 30.13 -17.68 -11.66
C GLY A 83 29.32 -18.79 -12.36
N ARG A 84 28.29 -19.35 -11.69
CA ARG A 84 27.47 -20.43 -12.24
C ARG A 84 25.99 -20.14 -12.22
N THR A 85 25.44 -19.83 -11.03
CA THR A 85 24.00 -19.65 -10.87
C THR A 85 23.50 -18.40 -11.57
N PHE A 86 22.56 -18.56 -12.48
CA PHE A 86 21.83 -17.44 -13.05
C PHE A 86 20.60 -17.15 -12.19
N VAL A 87 20.29 -15.86 -11.98
CA VAL A 87 19.11 -15.42 -11.23
C VAL A 87 18.21 -14.59 -12.12
N ALA A 88 17.00 -15.08 -12.40
CA ALA A 88 15.91 -14.30 -13.00
C ALA A 88 15.10 -13.69 -11.87
N LEU A 89 15.14 -12.38 -11.69
CA LEU A 89 14.62 -11.70 -10.50
C LEU A 89 13.49 -10.73 -10.84
N ASN A 90 12.35 -10.90 -10.17
CA ASN A 90 11.32 -9.86 -10.10
C ASN A 90 11.73 -8.80 -9.07
N THR A 91 11.85 -7.55 -9.51
CA THR A 91 12.22 -6.43 -8.64
C THR A 91 11.01 -5.73 -8.02
N HIS A 92 9.80 -6.15 -8.36
CA HIS A 92 8.59 -5.56 -7.79
C HIS A 92 8.54 -5.69 -6.27
N GLY A 93 8.24 -4.56 -5.60
CA GLY A 93 8.19 -4.47 -4.15
C GLY A 93 6.87 -4.92 -3.56
N THR A 94 6.80 -6.12 -3.02
CA THR A 94 5.62 -6.59 -2.29
C THR A 94 5.71 -6.22 -0.81
N PRO A 95 4.70 -5.51 -0.24
CA PRO A 95 4.67 -5.20 1.19
C PRO A 95 4.68 -6.47 2.05
N THR A 96 5.60 -6.56 3.00
CA THR A 96 5.67 -7.67 3.96
C THR A 96 4.91 -7.35 5.24
N ALA A 97 4.81 -8.31 6.16
CA ALA A 97 4.25 -8.09 7.50
C ALA A 97 4.97 -6.96 8.27
N ALA A 98 6.22 -6.68 7.94
CA ALA A 98 6.98 -5.56 8.53
C ALA A 98 6.34 -4.19 8.22
N PHE A 99 5.66 -4.03 7.07
CA PHE A 99 4.91 -2.82 6.74
C PHE A 99 3.76 -2.54 7.72
N VAL A 100 3.15 -3.59 8.27
CA VAL A 100 2.04 -3.45 9.23
C VAL A 100 2.55 -2.95 10.59
N THR A 101 3.74 -3.35 10.98
CA THR A 101 4.37 -3.00 12.26
C THR A 101 5.20 -1.72 12.19
N ASN A 102 5.73 -1.38 11.02
CA ASN A 102 6.52 -0.18 10.76
C ASN A 102 5.93 0.59 9.56
N PRO A 103 5.18 1.67 9.79
CA PRO A 103 4.60 2.50 8.72
C PRO A 103 5.63 3.17 7.80
N ASP A 104 6.86 3.33 8.27
CA ASP A 104 7.97 3.94 7.53
C ASP A 104 8.83 2.88 6.81
N TRP A 105 8.40 1.61 6.86
CA TRP A 105 9.10 0.54 6.17
C TRP A 105 9.15 0.79 4.67
N GLN A 106 10.35 0.71 4.10
CA GLN A 106 10.59 0.78 2.67
C GLN A 106 11.04 -0.57 2.15
N PHE A 107 10.60 -0.92 0.96
CA PHE A 107 11.02 -2.15 0.31
C PHE A 107 12.54 -2.12 0.06
N PRO A 108 13.31 -3.13 0.56
CA PRO A 108 14.76 -3.14 0.46
C PRO A 108 15.27 -3.67 -0.89
N GLY A 109 14.60 -3.31 -2.02
CA GLY A 109 14.87 -3.88 -3.34
C GLY A 109 16.32 -3.78 -3.77
N GLY A 110 16.92 -2.61 -3.71
CA GLY A 110 18.33 -2.42 -4.07
C GLY A 110 19.30 -3.21 -3.17
N HIS A 111 18.98 -3.38 -1.89
CA HIS A 111 19.78 -4.22 -1.00
C HIS A 111 19.66 -5.71 -1.36
N CYS A 112 18.47 -6.18 -1.71
CA CYS A 112 18.24 -7.55 -2.16
C CYS A 112 18.99 -7.85 -3.46
N GLU A 113 18.90 -6.97 -4.45
CA GLU A 113 19.61 -7.09 -5.72
C GLU A 113 21.13 -7.13 -5.53
N ASN A 114 21.69 -6.22 -4.73
CA ASN A 114 23.11 -6.18 -4.41
C ASN A 114 23.59 -7.43 -3.70
N ALA A 115 22.82 -7.96 -2.76
CA ALA A 115 23.15 -9.20 -2.05
C ALA A 115 23.18 -10.41 -3.00
N ILE A 116 22.22 -10.51 -3.92
CA ILE A 116 22.17 -11.56 -4.94
C ILE A 116 23.34 -11.41 -5.92
N ALA A 117 23.58 -10.17 -6.43
CA ALA A 117 24.68 -9.90 -7.35
C ALA A 117 26.05 -10.23 -6.73
N SER A 118 26.22 -9.97 -5.43
CA SER A 118 27.43 -10.35 -4.68
C SER A 118 27.59 -11.86 -4.55
N ALA A 119 26.49 -12.60 -4.45
CA ALA A 119 26.51 -14.06 -4.32
C ALA A 119 26.84 -14.77 -5.65
N VAL A 120 26.36 -14.28 -6.77
CA VAL A 120 26.50 -14.97 -8.08
C VAL A 120 27.40 -14.26 -9.08
N GLY A 121 27.60 -12.96 -8.96
CA GLY A 121 28.23 -12.08 -9.93
C GLY A 121 27.19 -11.25 -10.70
N ALA A 122 27.44 -9.95 -10.89
CA ALA A 122 26.49 -8.99 -11.48
C ALA A 122 25.99 -9.40 -12.88
N GLY A 123 26.86 -9.98 -13.71
CA GLY A 123 26.51 -10.45 -15.07
C GLY A 123 25.60 -11.68 -15.12
N LEU A 124 25.29 -12.29 -13.96
CA LEU A 124 24.44 -13.47 -13.85
C LEU A 124 23.08 -13.16 -13.23
N VAL A 125 22.74 -11.89 -13.06
CA VAL A 125 21.44 -11.45 -12.56
C VAL A 125 20.68 -10.76 -13.68
N GLY A 126 19.52 -11.31 -14.03
CA GLY A 126 18.53 -10.68 -14.91
C GLY A 126 17.37 -10.14 -14.06
N ALA A 127 17.44 -8.87 -13.68
CA ALA A 127 16.49 -8.21 -12.79
C ALA A 127 15.62 -7.21 -13.54
N PHE A 128 14.30 -7.26 -13.34
CA PHE A 128 13.33 -6.29 -13.87
C PHE A 128 12.00 -6.39 -13.13
N ASP A 129 11.17 -5.37 -13.22
CA ASP A 129 9.81 -5.39 -12.67
C ASP A 129 8.89 -6.25 -13.55
N ALA A 130 8.87 -7.55 -13.25
CA ALA A 130 8.10 -8.54 -13.98
C ALA A 130 6.60 -8.44 -13.67
N GLU A 131 6.24 -7.96 -12.49
CA GLU A 131 4.83 -7.74 -12.12
C GLU A 131 4.25 -6.55 -12.88
N GLN A 132 4.98 -5.44 -12.97
CA GLN A 132 4.57 -4.31 -13.79
C GLN A 132 4.37 -4.75 -15.25
N ALA A 133 5.29 -5.53 -15.80
CA ALA A 133 5.17 -6.05 -17.16
C ALA A 133 3.93 -6.96 -17.32
N ALA A 134 3.68 -7.87 -16.37
CA ALA A 134 2.51 -8.75 -16.40
C ALA A 134 1.19 -7.96 -16.34
N VAL A 135 1.09 -6.99 -15.43
CA VAL A 135 -0.12 -6.16 -15.30
C VAL A 135 -0.39 -5.34 -16.56
N HIS A 136 0.64 -4.70 -17.13
CA HIS A 136 0.45 -3.87 -18.33
C HIS A 136 0.17 -4.67 -19.62
N LEU A 137 0.78 -5.84 -19.76
CA LEU A 137 0.68 -6.63 -21.00
C LEU A 137 -0.46 -7.66 -20.99
N LEU A 138 -0.87 -8.10 -19.79
CA LEU A 138 -1.81 -9.22 -19.61
C LEU A 138 -2.96 -8.89 -18.65
N GLY A 139 -2.93 -7.73 -17.99
CA GLY A 139 -4.00 -7.24 -17.14
C GLY A 139 -3.99 -7.72 -15.67
N ASP A 140 -3.11 -8.67 -15.29
CA ASP A 140 -3.09 -9.23 -13.93
C ASP A 140 -1.67 -9.65 -13.51
N SER A 141 -1.35 -9.43 -12.23
CA SER A 141 -0.08 -9.82 -11.60
C SER A 141 0.10 -11.34 -11.46
N ILE A 142 -0.97 -12.12 -11.57
CA ILE A 142 -0.90 -13.58 -11.51
C ILE A 142 0.01 -14.19 -12.60
N TYR A 143 0.21 -13.45 -13.70
CA TYR A 143 1.04 -13.87 -14.82
C TYR A 143 2.53 -13.56 -14.66
N THR A 144 2.95 -12.95 -13.54
CA THR A 144 4.36 -12.61 -13.25
C THR A 144 5.28 -13.83 -13.30
N ASN A 145 4.87 -14.93 -12.71
CA ASN A 145 5.71 -16.13 -12.62
C ASN A 145 5.87 -16.86 -13.96
N PRO A 146 4.80 -17.09 -14.76
CA PRO A 146 4.95 -17.61 -16.12
C PRO A 146 5.80 -16.69 -17.02
N LEU A 147 5.74 -15.37 -16.83
CA LEU A 147 6.58 -14.42 -17.55
C LEU A 147 8.05 -14.59 -17.16
N LEU A 148 8.38 -14.69 -15.88
CA LEU A 148 9.75 -14.98 -15.41
C LEU A 148 10.25 -16.34 -15.90
N LEU A 149 9.39 -17.34 -15.97
CA LEU A 149 9.72 -18.65 -16.55
C LEU A 149 10.15 -18.52 -18.01
N GLY A 150 9.39 -17.76 -18.80
CA GLY A 150 9.72 -17.46 -20.21
C GLY A 150 11.03 -16.69 -20.37
N TYR A 151 11.28 -15.73 -19.46
CA TYR A 151 12.54 -14.98 -19.40
C TYR A 151 13.73 -15.91 -19.15
N ALA A 152 13.67 -16.74 -18.11
CA ALA A 152 14.73 -17.68 -17.76
C ALA A 152 14.98 -18.73 -18.88
N TRP A 153 13.91 -19.19 -19.51
CA TRP A 153 14.00 -20.13 -20.61
C TRP A 153 14.72 -19.49 -21.81
N GLN A 154 14.36 -18.28 -22.21
CA GLN A 154 15.00 -17.58 -23.33
C GLN A 154 16.48 -17.26 -23.07
N LYS A 155 16.85 -17.06 -21.79
CA LYS A 155 18.26 -16.95 -21.38
C LYS A 155 19.02 -18.29 -21.43
N GLY A 156 18.40 -19.38 -21.89
CA GLY A 156 19.01 -20.69 -22.01
C GLY A 156 19.28 -21.41 -20.68
N ARG A 157 18.50 -21.08 -19.64
CA ARG A 157 18.73 -21.58 -18.28
C ARG A 157 17.83 -22.75 -17.90
N ILE A 158 16.93 -23.17 -18.77
CA ILE A 158 16.01 -24.28 -18.56
C ILE A 158 16.24 -25.31 -19.66
N PRO A 159 16.66 -26.56 -19.31
CA PRO A 159 17.03 -27.59 -20.29
C PRO A 159 15.79 -28.35 -20.80
N LEU A 160 14.71 -27.64 -21.14
CA LEU A 160 13.46 -28.19 -21.64
C LEU A 160 13.04 -27.46 -22.91
N GLY A 161 12.46 -28.16 -23.84
CA GLY A 161 11.95 -27.60 -25.09
C GLY A 161 10.68 -26.78 -24.88
N ARG A 162 10.49 -25.76 -25.73
CA ARG A 162 9.29 -24.93 -25.70
C ARG A 162 7.99 -25.74 -25.86
N ALA A 163 7.98 -26.73 -26.76
CA ALA A 163 6.79 -27.54 -27.00
C ALA A 163 6.32 -28.29 -25.72
N ALA A 164 7.25 -28.84 -24.93
CA ALA A 164 6.95 -29.53 -23.70
C ALA A 164 6.38 -28.56 -22.64
N LEU A 165 6.93 -27.35 -22.55
CA LEU A 165 6.43 -26.31 -21.61
C LEU A 165 5.03 -25.84 -22.00
N MET A 166 4.76 -25.57 -23.28
CA MET A 166 3.42 -25.21 -23.75
C MET A 166 2.41 -26.34 -23.49
N ARG A 167 2.81 -27.59 -23.73
CA ARG A 167 1.95 -28.76 -23.45
C ARG A 167 1.71 -28.96 -21.94
N ALA A 168 2.70 -28.68 -21.09
CA ALA A 168 2.52 -28.72 -19.65
C ALA A 168 1.52 -27.66 -19.16
N MET A 169 1.52 -26.45 -19.74
CA MET A 169 0.52 -25.41 -19.46
C MET A 169 -0.88 -25.84 -19.90
N GLU A 170 -1.02 -26.48 -21.08
CA GLU A 170 -2.29 -27.02 -21.53
C GLU A 170 -2.84 -28.09 -20.58
N LEU A 171 -1.99 -29.03 -20.16
CA LEU A 171 -2.36 -30.09 -19.24
C LEU A 171 -2.71 -29.57 -17.83
N ASN A 172 -2.11 -28.46 -17.40
CA ASN A 172 -2.46 -27.79 -16.15
C ASN A 172 -3.87 -27.17 -16.19
N GLY A 173 -4.38 -26.83 -17.39
CA GLY A 173 -5.78 -26.42 -17.62
C GLY A 173 -6.21 -25.09 -17.03
N VAL A 174 -5.31 -24.34 -16.37
CA VAL A 174 -5.63 -23.06 -15.72
C VAL A 174 -5.15 -21.91 -16.61
N GLN A 175 -6.07 -21.05 -17.06
CA GLN A 175 -5.76 -19.82 -17.84
C GLN A 175 -4.69 -20.07 -18.92
N VAL A 176 -4.85 -21.15 -19.70
CA VAL A 176 -3.83 -21.69 -20.60
C VAL A 176 -3.29 -20.63 -21.55
N GLU A 177 -4.18 -19.95 -22.28
CA GLU A 177 -3.79 -18.94 -23.27
C GLU A 177 -3.00 -17.80 -22.66
N ASN A 178 -3.44 -17.31 -21.50
CA ASN A 178 -2.77 -16.20 -20.80
C ASN A 178 -1.42 -16.62 -20.22
N ASN A 179 -1.30 -17.83 -19.68
CA ASN A 179 -0.03 -18.36 -19.19
C ASN A 179 0.98 -18.57 -20.31
N GLN A 180 0.53 -19.07 -21.47
CA GLN A 180 1.35 -19.20 -22.66
C GLN A 180 1.76 -17.81 -23.20
N ALA A 181 0.83 -16.85 -23.25
CA ALA A 181 1.14 -15.48 -23.62
C ALA A 181 2.15 -14.82 -22.66
N ALA A 182 2.02 -15.06 -21.36
CA ALA A 182 2.96 -14.57 -20.35
C ALA A 182 4.37 -15.12 -20.57
N PHE A 183 4.48 -16.42 -20.82
CA PHE A 183 5.76 -17.04 -21.17
C PHE A 183 6.38 -16.40 -22.43
N GLU A 184 5.60 -16.18 -23.48
CA GLU A 184 6.09 -15.52 -24.70
C GLU A 184 6.51 -14.06 -24.45
N TRP A 185 5.81 -13.32 -23.60
CA TRP A 185 6.23 -11.98 -23.20
C TRP A 185 7.52 -12.02 -22.38
N GLY A 186 7.68 -13.00 -21.51
CA GLY A 186 8.94 -13.22 -20.79
C GLY A 186 10.13 -13.45 -21.72
N ARG A 187 9.94 -14.23 -22.79
CA ARG A 187 10.94 -14.43 -23.84
C ARG A 187 11.31 -13.13 -24.53
N ARG A 188 10.32 -12.28 -24.84
CA ARG A 188 10.56 -10.95 -25.44
C ARG A 188 11.33 -10.04 -24.49
N CYS A 189 10.98 -10.03 -23.20
CA CYS A 189 11.73 -9.30 -22.17
C CYS A 189 13.20 -9.75 -22.09
N ALA A 190 13.47 -11.03 -22.25
CA ALA A 190 14.83 -11.56 -22.26
C ALA A 190 15.62 -11.18 -23.52
N HIS A 191 14.95 -10.97 -24.65
CA HIS A 191 15.55 -10.56 -25.91
C HIS A 191 15.83 -9.05 -25.92
N ASP A 192 14.81 -8.25 -25.66
CA ASP A 192 14.87 -6.79 -25.61
C ASP A 192 13.90 -6.22 -24.57
N LEU A 193 14.41 -6.04 -23.36
CA LEU A 193 13.63 -5.50 -22.27
C LEU A 193 13.19 -4.05 -22.50
N ALA A 194 14.05 -3.25 -23.13
CA ALA A 194 13.78 -1.83 -23.36
C ALA A 194 12.61 -1.66 -24.36
N ALA A 195 12.59 -2.44 -25.43
CA ALA A 195 11.49 -2.41 -26.38
C ALA A 195 10.17 -2.83 -25.77
N VAL A 196 10.15 -3.84 -24.87
CA VAL A 196 8.95 -4.24 -24.16
C VAL A 196 8.49 -3.17 -23.18
N GLN A 197 9.43 -2.56 -22.42
CA GLN A 197 9.12 -1.47 -21.49
C GLN A 197 8.56 -0.24 -22.20
N ALA A 198 9.02 0.06 -23.41
CA ALA A 198 8.53 1.17 -24.21
C ALA A 198 7.02 1.03 -24.53
N LEU A 199 6.47 -0.18 -24.61
CA LEU A 199 5.06 -0.41 -24.89
C LEU A 199 4.13 0.12 -23.79
N PHE A 200 4.57 0.10 -22.53
CA PHE A 200 3.77 0.59 -21.40
C PHE A 200 4.31 1.88 -20.78
N GLN A 201 5.55 2.27 -21.03
CA GLN A 201 6.06 3.58 -20.64
C GLN A 201 5.50 4.72 -21.51
N ALA A 202 5.20 4.46 -22.77
CA ALA A 202 4.54 5.43 -23.64
C ALA A 202 3.13 5.85 -23.18
N ALA A 203 2.48 5.05 -22.33
CA ALA A 203 1.18 5.36 -21.74
C ALA A 203 1.27 6.16 -20.42
N GLN A 204 2.44 6.30 -19.84
CA GLN A 204 2.65 7.21 -18.71
C GLN A 204 2.79 8.66 -19.23
N VAL A 205 1.65 9.28 -19.52
CA VAL A 205 1.57 10.74 -19.44
C VAL A 205 1.90 11.07 -18.00
N ILE A 206 3.13 11.49 -17.74
CA ILE A 206 3.50 12.13 -16.48
C ILE A 206 2.68 13.42 -16.45
N GLN A 207 1.45 13.33 -15.97
CA GLN A 207 0.79 14.50 -15.47
C GLN A 207 1.64 14.93 -14.27
N PHE A 208 2.46 15.94 -14.49
CA PHE A 208 2.95 16.75 -13.39
C PHE A 208 1.70 17.28 -12.69
N VAL A 209 1.19 16.54 -11.72
CA VAL A 209 0.16 17.04 -10.84
C VAL A 209 0.87 18.15 -10.07
N LYS A 210 0.75 19.35 -10.59
CA LYS A 210 1.18 20.59 -9.90
C LYS A 210 0.55 20.47 -8.51
N LYS A 211 1.39 20.39 -7.46
CA LYS A 211 0.86 20.37 -6.10
C LYS A 211 -0.13 21.52 -5.99
N PRO A 212 -1.39 21.28 -5.60
CA PRO A 212 -2.37 22.35 -5.52
C PRO A 212 -1.83 23.42 -4.58
N GLY A 213 -1.85 24.66 -5.03
CA GLY A 213 -1.48 25.80 -4.20
C GLY A 213 -2.40 25.92 -2.98
N LEU A 214 -2.02 26.73 -1.98
CA LEU A 214 -2.83 26.92 -0.77
C LEU A 214 -4.28 27.28 -1.10
N ALA A 215 -4.49 28.21 -2.03
CA ALA A 215 -5.84 28.66 -2.43
C ALA A 215 -6.71 27.51 -2.97
N GLU A 216 -6.15 26.69 -3.86
CA GLU A 216 -6.86 25.53 -4.43
C GLU A 216 -7.14 24.46 -3.35
N MET A 217 -6.18 24.24 -2.46
CA MET A 217 -6.33 23.32 -1.32
C MET A 217 -7.44 23.78 -0.38
N VAL A 218 -7.50 25.07 -0.04
CA VAL A 218 -8.54 25.67 0.81
C VAL A 218 -9.89 25.57 0.13
N ALA A 219 -10.00 25.93 -1.17
CA ALA A 219 -11.25 25.86 -1.91
C ALA A 219 -11.87 24.45 -1.90
N LYS A 220 -11.08 23.39 -2.21
CA LYS A 220 -11.53 22.00 -2.16
C LYS A 220 -12.01 21.58 -0.77
N ARG A 221 -11.37 22.07 0.28
CA ARG A 221 -11.73 21.74 1.67
C ARG A 221 -12.96 22.48 2.15
N VAL A 222 -13.16 23.71 1.71
CA VAL A 222 -14.38 24.46 1.95
C VAL A 222 -15.56 23.74 1.30
N GLU A 223 -15.43 23.31 0.06
CA GLU A 223 -16.45 22.52 -0.63
C GLU A 223 -16.75 21.21 0.15
N PHE A 224 -15.72 20.49 0.55
CA PHE A 224 -15.88 19.27 1.34
C PHE A 224 -16.60 19.52 2.67
N LEU A 225 -16.18 20.52 3.46
CA LEU A 225 -16.78 20.86 4.76
C LEU A 225 -18.22 21.37 4.63
N THR A 226 -18.56 22.02 3.54
CA THR A 226 -19.94 22.38 3.21
C THR A 226 -20.79 21.12 3.00
N GLY A 227 -20.26 20.13 2.28
CA GLY A 227 -20.89 18.80 2.13
C GLY A 227 -20.91 18.00 3.43
N TYR A 228 -19.89 18.12 4.26
CA TYR A 228 -19.72 17.42 5.54
C TYR A 228 -20.75 17.91 6.59
N GLN A 229 -20.89 19.20 6.77
CA GLN A 229 -21.88 19.81 7.68
C GLN A 229 -22.71 20.88 6.97
N ASP A 230 -22.19 22.10 6.85
CA ASP A 230 -22.85 23.23 6.20
C ASP A 230 -21.84 24.32 5.82
N GLY A 231 -22.35 25.39 5.16
CA GLY A 231 -21.52 26.53 4.76
C GLY A 231 -20.95 27.35 5.92
N ALA A 232 -21.66 27.42 7.06
CA ALA A 232 -21.18 28.14 8.24
C ALA A 232 -19.97 27.45 8.87
N TYR A 233 -19.99 26.11 8.93
CA TYR A 233 -18.87 25.30 9.40
C TYR A 233 -17.65 25.45 8.49
N ALA A 234 -17.86 25.40 7.17
CA ALA A 234 -16.82 25.63 6.18
C ALA A 234 -16.22 27.05 6.24
N ALA A 235 -17.07 28.06 6.48
CA ALA A 235 -16.63 29.46 6.65
C ALA A 235 -15.72 29.64 7.86
N GLN A 236 -15.97 28.96 8.99
CA GLN A 236 -15.08 28.97 10.15
C GLN A 236 -13.69 28.42 9.83
N TYR A 237 -13.61 27.33 9.06
CA TYR A 237 -12.34 26.80 8.59
C TYR A 237 -11.58 27.82 7.74
N LYS A 238 -12.28 28.38 6.72
CA LYS A 238 -11.67 29.34 5.79
C LYS A 238 -11.16 30.58 6.53
N ALA A 239 -11.99 31.20 7.36
CA ALA A 239 -11.62 32.41 8.10
C ALA A 239 -10.37 32.19 8.98
N PHE A 240 -10.27 31.02 9.62
CA PHE A 240 -9.10 30.71 10.44
C PHE A 240 -7.83 30.52 9.60
N VAL A 241 -7.92 29.85 8.46
CA VAL A 241 -6.76 29.70 7.55
C VAL A 241 -6.35 31.05 6.96
N ASP A 242 -7.31 31.92 6.59
CA ASP A 242 -7.04 33.27 6.10
C ASP A 242 -6.32 34.13 7.17
N GLN A 243 -6.69 34.01 8.45
CA GLN A 243 -6.02 34.67 9.58
C GLN A 243 -4.54 34.22 9.69
N VAL A 244 -4.29 32.91 9.59
CA VAL A 244 -2.92 32.36 9.63
C VAL A 244 -2.10 32.85 8.44
N GLN A 245 -2.70 32.85 7.26
CA GLN A 245 -2.04 33.32 6.04
C GLN A 245 -1.68 34.81 6.13
N ALA A 246 -2.57 35.64 6.66
CA ALA A 246 -2.30 37.05 6.87
C ALA A 246 -1.13 37.29 7.85
N ALA A 247 -1.05 36.52 8.92
CA ALA A 247 0.06 36.60 9.88
C ALA A 247 1.39 36.11 9.27
N GLU A 248 1.38 35.02 8.49
CA GLU A 248 2.58 34.47 7.84
C GLU A 248 3.09 35.38 6.70
N ALA A 249 2.22 36.08 6.01
CA ALA A 249 2.59 36.94 4.88
C ALA A 249 3.61 38.04 5.25
N HIS A 250 3.64 38.46 6.50
CA HIS A 250 4.59 39.45 6.99
C HIS A 250 6.03 38.93 7.15
N LEU A 251 6.24 37.59 7.02
CA LEU A 251 7.53 36.97 7.28
C LEU A 251 8.35 36.69 6.01
N ASP A 252 7.83 37.01 4.84
CA ASP A 252 8.47 36.76 3.53
C ASP A 252 8.95 35.31 3.30
N SER A 253 8.26 34.36 3.94
CA SER A 253 8.69 32.95 4.11
C SER A 253 7.87 31.94 3.33
N GLY A 254 6.95 32.44 2.47
CA GLY A 254 6.00 31.59 1.72
C GLY A 254 4.76 31.23 2.56
N THR A 255 4.18 30.04 2.35
CA THR A 255 2.89 29.61 2.92
C THR A 255 2.98 28.31 3.74
N ARG A 256 4.16 28.03 4.33
CA ARG A 256 4.42 26.73 5.00
C ARG A 256 3.55 26.50 6.24
N LEU A 257 3.37 27.53 7.07
CA LEU A 257 2.51 27.44 8.25
C LEU A 257 1.04 27.38 7.85
N SER A 258 0.63 28.22 6.90
CA SER A 258 -0.72 28.25 6.37
C SER A 258 -1.12 26.92 5.72
N GLU A 259 -0.22 26.30 4.95
CA GLU A 259 -0.45 24.97 4.36
C GLU A 259 -0.57 23.88 5.42
N ALA A 260 0.27 23.92 6.47
CA ALA A 260 0.20 22.99 7.58
C ALA A 260 -1.15 23.14 8.32
N VAL A 261 -1.50 24.36 8.71
CA VAL A 261 -2.77 24.63 9.40
C VAL A 261 -3.96 24.27 8.53
N ALA A 262 -3.96 24.67 7.26
CA ALA A 262 -5.03 24.30 6.33
C ALA A 262 -5.21 22.77 6.27
N ARG A 263 -4.11 22.02 6.24
CA ARG A 263 -4.14 20.55 6.18
C ARG A 263 -4.66 19.91 7.44
N TYR A 264 -4.15 20.33 8.59
CA TYR A 264 -4.38 19.60 9.83
C TYR A 264 -5.62 20.08 10.58
N LEU A 265 -6.01 21.35 10.46
CA LEU A 265 -7.32 21.81 10.94
C LEU A 265 -8.45 21.10 10.17
N PHE A 266 -8.33 20.99 8.84
CA PHE A 266 -9.29 20.21 8.05
C PHE A 266 -9.37 18.76 8.53
N LYS A 267 -8.24 18.10 8.78
CA LYS A 267 -8.19 16.71 9.28
C LYS A 267 -8.95 16.57 10.61
N LEU A 268 -8.81 17.54 11.51
CA LEU A 268 -9.52 17.54 12.80
C LEU A 268 -11.00 17.85 12.62
N MET A 269 -11.36 18.81 11.74
CA MET A 269 -12.74 19.22 11.52
C MET A 269 -13.55 18.16 10.73
N ALA A 270 -12.91 17.38 9.87
CA ALA A 270 -13.54 16.34 9.04
C ALA A 270 -13.39 14.95 9.67
N TYR A 271 -13.60 14.81 10.99
CA TYR A 271 -13.55 13.50 11.64
C TYR A 271 -14.68 12.58 11.16
N LYS A 272 -14.38 11.28 11.04
CA LYS A 272 -15.34 10.29 10.54
C LYS A 272 -16.29 9.84 11.64
N ASP A 273 -17.43 10.48 11.72
CA ASP A 273 -18.55 10.02 12.52
C ASP A 273 -19.58 9.22 11.70
N GLU A 274 -20.65 8.82 12.32
CA GLU A 274 -21.70 8.00 11.74
C GLU A 274 -22.41 8.72 10.57
N TYR A 275 -22.58 10.04 10.66
CA TYR A 275 -23.16 10.86 9.59
C TYR A 275 -22.25 10.92 8.38
N GLU A 276 -20.95 11.10 8.59
CA GLU A 276 -19.97 11.15 7.50
C GLU A 276 -19.79 9.79 6.84
N VAL A 277 -19.76 8.70 7.62
CA VAL A 277 -19.73 7.34 7.06
C VAL A 277 -20.96 7.11 6.19
N ALA A 278 -22.13 7.51 6.65
CA ALA A 278 -23.35 7.40 5.87
C ALA A 278 -23.32 8.23 4.58
N ARG A 279 -22.83 9.48 4.64
CA ARG A 279 -22.65 10.34 3.48
C ARG A 279 -21.73 9.74 2.43
N LEU A 280 -20.58 9.24 2.85
CA LEU A 280 -19.59 8.63 1.94
C LEU A 280 -20.12 7.36 1.25
N HIS A 281 -20.91 6.54 1.96
CA HIS A 281 -21.51 5.33 1.38
C HIS A 281 -22.71 5.63 0.45
N THR A 282 -23.27 6.83 0.51
CA THR A 282 -24.39 7.27 -0.35
C THR A 282 -23.96 8.22 -1.45
N ASP A 283 -22.67 8.57 -1.52
CA ASP A 283 -22.11 9.45 -2.53
C ASP A 283 -22.31 8.87 -3.95
N PRO A 284 -22.87 9.64 -4.89
CA PRO A 284 -23.03 9.19 -6.27
C PRO A 284 -21.72 8.74 -6.94
N ALA A 285 -20.59 9.41 -6.65
CA ALA A 285 -19.29 9.05 -7.21
C ALA A 285 -18.84 7.66 -6.72
N PHE A 286 -19.11 7.33 -5.44
CA PHE A 286 -18.84 5.99 -4.90
C PHE A 286 -19.68 4.93 -5.61
N THR A 287 -20.98 5.20 -5.84
CA THR A 287 -21.88 4.28 -6.53
C THR A 287 -21.47 4.07 -7.99
N GLN A 288 -21.10 5.14 -8.69
CA GLN A 288 -20.61 5.05 -10.07
C GLN A 288 -19.31 4.25 -10.17
N LYS A 289 -18.39 4.48 -9.23
CA LYS A 289 -17.15 3.70 -9.16
C LYS A 289 -17.41 2.21 -8.98
N LEU A 290 -18.33 1.83 -8.08
CA LEU A 290 -18.72 0.43 -7.89
C LEU A 290 -19.34 -0.16 -9.16
N ALA A 291 -20.25 0.55 -9.81
CA ALA A 291 -20.87 0.10 -11.06
C ALA A 291 -19.86 -0.09 -12.19
N GLY A 292 -18.77 0.68 -12.21
CA GLY A 292 -17.70 0.52 -13.20
C GLY A 292 -16.68 -0.60 -12.87
N MET A 293 -16.74 -1.19 -11.65
CA MET A 293 -15.82 -2.25 -11.22
C MET A 293 -16.37 -3.66 -11.41
N PHE A 294 -17.68 -3.80 -11.62
CA PHE A 294 -18.35 -5.10 -11.70
C PHE A 294 -19.26 -5.14 -12.93
N GLU A 295 -19.25 -6.27 -13.64
CA GLU A 295 -20.18 -6.59 -14.72
C GLU A 295 -21.29 -7.49 -14.18
N GLY A 296 -22.55 -7.25 -14.62
CA GLY A 296 -23.72 -8.01 -14.19
C GLY A 296 -24.28 -7.59 -12.83
N ASP A 297 -25.16 -8.41 -12.27
CA ASP A 297 -25.83 -8.16 -11.00
C ASP A 297 -24.88 -8.40 -9.80
N TYR A 298 -24.68 -7.38 -8.98
CA TYR A 298 -23.88 -7.49 -7.76
C TYR A 298 -24.66 -7.03 -6.52
N ARG A 299 -24.30 -7.60 -5.38
CA ARG A 299 -24.88 -7.25 -4.08
C ARG A 299 -23.83 -6.62 -3.18
N VAL A 300 -24.09 -5.39 -2.71
CA VAL A 300 -23.21 -4.71 -1.74
C VAL A 300 -23.60 -5.14 -0.33
N VAL A 301 -22.62 -5.63 0.43
CA VAL A 301 -22.74 -5.99 1.85
C VAL A 301 -21.82 -5.07 2.66
N HIS A 302 -22.39 -4.39 3.64
CA HIS A 302 -21.64 -3.47 4.50
C HIS A 302 -21.21 -4.18 5.78
N HIS A 303 -19.91 -4.33 6.02
CA HIS A 303 -19.35 -4.88 7.26
C HIS A 303 -19.08 -3.77 8.27
N MET A 304 -19.95 -3.65 9.27
CA MET A 304 -19.93 -2.53 10.21
C MET A 304 -20.09 -2.98 11.66
N ALA A 305 -19.65 -2.13 12.57
CA ALA A 305 -19.82 -2.30 14.01
C ALA A 305 -20.43 -1.02 14.60
N PRO A 306 -21.75 -0.78 14.43
CA PRO A 306 -22.40 0.42 14.93
C PRO A 306 -22.24 0.52 16.47
N PRO A 307 -21.82 1.67 17.02
CA PRO A 307 -21.48 1.79 18.45
C PRO A 307 -22.62 1.39 19.41
N LEU A 308 -23.88 1.57 18.98
CA LEU A 308 -25.05 1.30 19.80
C LEU A 308 -25.52 -0.16 19.75
N THR A 309 -25.19 -0.92 18.71
CA THR A 309 -25.75 -2.27 18.47
C THR A 309 -24.70 -3.36 18.25
N ALA A 310 -23.42 -2.99 18.08
CA ALA A 310 -22.38 -3.97 17.84
C ALA A 310 -22.07 -4.79 19.09
N LYS A 311 -21.86 -6.08 18.90
CA LYS A 311 -21.38 -7.00 19.95
C LYS A 311 -19.91 -6.72 20.22
N ARG A 312 -19.47 -6.95 21.46
CA ARG A 312 -18.06 -6.90 21.84
C ARG A 312 -17.50 -8.32 21.96
N ASN A 313 -16.26 -8.50 21.57
CA ASN A 313 -15.53 -9.75 21.79
C ASN A 313 -14.98 -9.81 23.24
N ASP A 314 -14.35 -10.93 23.61
CA ASP A 314 -13.75 -11.14 24.94
C ASP A 314 -12.66 -10.12 25.30
N LYS A 315 -12.12 -9.40 24.31
CA LYS A 315 -11.16 -8.30 24.49
C LYS A 315 -11.79 -6.92 24.56
N GLY A 316 -13.14 -6.85 24.57
CA GLY A 316 -13.91 -5.60 24.60
C GLY A 316 -13.98 -4.84 23.27
N GLU A 317 -13.46 -5.40 22.16
CA GLU A 317 -13.47 -4.79 20.84
C GLU A 317 -14.82 -5.02 20.14
N LEU A 318 -15.25 -4.02 19.36
CA LEU A 318 -16.48 -4.11 18.58
C LEU A 318 -16.35 -5.10 17.41
N VAL A 319 -17.26 -6.06 17.33
CA VAL A 319 -17.28 -7.07 16.25
C VAL A 319 -18.09 -6.55 15.08
N LYS A 320 -17.46 -6.52 13.89
CA LYS A 320 -18.14 -6.16 12.64
C LYS A 320 -19.14 -7.22 12.24
N GLN A 321 -20.34 -6.78 11.86
CA GLN A 321 -21.41 -7.63 11.36
C GLN A 321 -21.77 -7.26 9.92
N PRO A 322 -22.21 -8.21 9.08
CA PRO A 322 -22.65 -7.94 7.73
C PRO A 322 -24.06 -7.37 7.71
N TYR A 323 -24.27 -6.29 6.99
CA TYR A 323 -25.55 -5.66 6.74
C TYR A 323 -25.86 -5.69 5.25
N GLY A 324 -27.10 -6.06 4.90
CA GLY A 324 -27.55 -6.18 3.51
C GLY A 324 -27.85 -4.84 2.82
N PRO A 325 -28.39 -4.88 1.59
CA PRO A 325 -28.63 -3.68 0.77
C PRO A 325 -29.53 -2.63 1.41
N TRP A 326 -30.42 -2.99 2.32
CA TRP A 326 -31.28 -2.07 3.07
C TRP A 326 -30.52 -1.00 3.85
N MET A 327 -29.26 -1.30 4.21
CA MET A 327 -28.38 -0.36 4.91
C MET A 327 -28.16 0.92 4.10
N ARG A 328 -28.19 0.86 2.78
CA ARG A 328 -28.07 2.05 1.91
C ARG A 328 -29.20 3.05 2.16
N THR A 329 -30.42 2.56 2.35
CA THR A 329 -31.59 3.41 2.69
C THR A 329 -31.39 4.05 4.07
N ALA A 330 -30.94 3.28 5.06
CA ALA A 330 -30.62 3.79 6.39
C ALA A 330 -29.53 4.88 6.33
N PHE A 331 -28.47 4.68 5.55
CA PHE A 331 -27.44 5.67 5.33
C PHE A 331 -27.95 6.94 4.64
N THR A 332 -28.88 6.84 3.69
CA THR A 332 -29.47 8.01 3.04
C THR A 332 -30.20 8.90 4.04
N TRP A 333 -30.95 8.30 4.97
CA TRP A 333 -31.60 9.03 6.04
C TRP A 333 -30.60 9.62 7.04
N LEU A 334 -29.62 8.85 7.46
CA LEU A 334 -28.60 9.29 8.41
C LEU A 334 -27.75 10.43 7.85
N ALA A 335 -27.36 10.36 6.59
CA ALA A 335 -26.60 11.44 5.91
C ALA A 335 -27.37 12.78 5.88
N ARG A 336 -28.70 12.74 5.76
CA ARG A 336 -29.53 13.95 5.83
C ARG A 336 -29.58 14.58 7.21
N MET A 337 -29.33 13.78 8.25
CA MET A 337 -29.33 14.23 9.65
C MET A 337 -27.99 14.85 10.09
N LYS A 338 -27.06 15.08 9.18
CA LYS A 338 -25.73 15.70 9.45
C LYS A 338 -25.79 17.02 10.21
N GLY A 339 -26.88 17.81 10.05
CA GLY A 339 -27.12 19.05 10.76
C GLY A 339 -27.33 18.90 12.25
N LEU A 340 -27.58 17.68 12.77
CA LEU A 340 -27.69 17.41 14.21
C LEU A 340 -26.32 17.29 14.89
N ARG A 341 -25.24 17.15 14.12
CA ARG A 341 -23.87 16.97 14.63
C ARG A 341 -23.48 18.05 15.62
N GLY A 342 -23.06 17.63 16.81
CA GLY A 342 -22.67 18.53 17.89
C GLY A 342 -23.82 19.24 18.60
N GLY A 343 -25.08 19.06 18.17
CA GLY A 343 -26.26 19.62 18.80
C GLY A 343 -26.83 18.76 19.94
N ALA A 344 -27.89 19.24 20.59
CA ALA A 344 -28.53 18.55 21.70
C ALA A 344 -29.15 17.19 21.29
N LEU A 345 -29.60 17.09 20.05
CA LEU A 345 -30.19 15.87 19.45
C LEU A 345 -29.16 14.94 18.81
N ASP A 346 -27.87 15.23 18.89
CA ASP A 346 -26.81 14.36 18.38
C ASP A 346 -26.61 13.15 19.30
N ILE A 347 -27.25 12.04 18.96
CA ILE A 347 -27.17 10.79 19.75
C ILE A 347 -25.78 10.16 19.71
N PHE A 348 -25.02 10.33 18.60
CA PHE A 348 -23.69 9.78 18.44
C PHE A 348 -22.61 10.67 19.07
N GLY A 349 -22.84 11.97 19.08
CA GLY A 349 -21.90 12.96 19.60
C GLY A 349 -21.66 12.93 21.11
N LYS A 350 -22.40 12.13 21.86
CA LYS A 350 -22.30 12.01 23.33
C LYS A 350 -21.21 11.05 23.79
N THR A 351 -20.61 10.28 22.89
CA THR A 351 -19.51 9.36 23.21
C THR A 351 -18.25 10.13 23.59
N GLU A 352 -17.40 9.53 24.41
CA GLU A 352 -16.12 10.12 24.84
C GLU A 352 -15.21 10.42 23.62
N GLU A 353 -15.17 9.51 22.66
CA GLU A 353 -14.42 9.68 21.43
C GLU A 353 -14.85 10.95 20.67
N ARG A 354 -16.17 11.17 20.50
CA ARG A 354 -16.70 12.34 19.77
C ARG A 354 -16.50 13.64 20.54
N ARG A 355 -16.55 13.60 21.88
CA ARG A 355 -16.22 14.77 22.71
C ARG A 355 -14.74 15.13 22.55
N THR A 356 -13.86 14.14 22.57
CA THR A 356 -12.41 14.32 22.38
C THR A 356 -12.10 14.89 20.99
N GLU A 357 -12.74 14.41 19.94
CA GLU A 357 -12.57 14.94 18.58
C GLU A 357 -12.96 16.41 18.46
N ARG A 358 -14.07 16.79 19.06
CA ARG A 358 -14.48 18.22 19.10
C ARG A 358 -13.56 19.08 19.96
N ALA A 359 -13.12 18.57 21.10
CA ALA A 359 -12.17 19.28 21.96
C ALA A 359 -10.84 19.53 21.24
N LEU A 360 -10.33 18.55 20.49
CA LEU A 360 -9.11 18.69 19.69
C LEU A 360 -9.16 19.82 18.67
N ILE A 361 -10.33 20.10 18.08
CA ILE A 361 -10.47 21.24 17.16
C ILE A 361 -10.24 22.56 17.91
N ALA A 362 -10.85 22.71 19.08
CA ALA A 362 -10.70 23.91 19.90
C ALA A 362 -9.28 24.04 20.46
N GLU A 363 -8.71 22.95 20.98
CA GLU A 363 -7.33 22.89 21.48
C GLU A 363 -6.32 23.30 20.39
N TYR A 364 -6.51 22.76 19.17
CA TYR A 364 -5.65 23.08 18.03
C TYR A 364 -5.75 24.55 17.64
N ARG A 365 -6.96 25.11 17.54
CA ARG A 365 -7.15 26.52 17.20
C ARG A 365 -6.50 27.43 18.24
N ALA A 366 -6.74 27.20 19.53
CA ALA A 366 -6.13 27.98 20.60
C ALA A 366 -4.58 27.90 20.57
N CYS A 367 -4.04 26.73 20.30
CA CYS A 367 -2.60 26.56 20.11
C CYS A 367 -2.05 27.40 18.95
N ILE A 368 -2.70 27.34 17.77
CA ILE A 368 -2.26 28.14 16.63
C ILE A 368 -2.39 29.64 16.92
N GLU A 369 -3.45 30.10 17.59
CA GLU A 369 -3.60 31.50 18.02
C GLU A 369 -2.46 31.95 18.96
N GLU A 370 -2.02 31.08 19.90
CA GLU A 370 -0.85 31.34 20.74
C GLU A 370 0.43 31.46 19.91
N LEU A 371 0.59 30.60 18.85
CA LEU A 371 1.74 30.68 17.95
C LEU A 371 1.73 32.00 17.16
N LEU A 372 0.57 32.41 16.64
CA LEU A 372 0.47 33.64 15.85
C LEU A 372 0.82 34.90 16.65
N ALA A 373 0.51 34.93 17.94
CA ALA A 373 0.82 36.06 18.81
C ALA A 373 2.33 36.33 19.01
N GLY A 374 3.17 35.27 18.84
CA GLY A 374 4.63 35.40 18.98
C GLY A 374 5.41 35.04 17.68
N LEU A 375 4.73 34.92 16.55
CA LEU A 375 5.33 34.44 15.33
C LEU A 375 6.36 35.43 14.74
N ASN A 376 7.54 34.90 14.40
CA ASN A 376 8.59 35.63 13.68
C ASN A 376 9.42 34.68 12.80
N ALA A 377 10.33 35.21 11.98
CA ALA A 377 11.12 34.42 11.07
C ALA A 377 12.02 33.36 11.75
N GLY A 378 12.49 33.64 12.98
CA GLY A 378 13.36 32.73 13.72
C GLY A 378 12.64 31.53 14.32
N ASN A 379 11.35 31.63 14.61
CA ASN A 379 10.56 30.56 15.23
C ASN A 379 9.54 29.89 14.29
N LEU A 380 9.43 30.34 13.06
CA LEU A 380 8.51 29.80 12.08
C LEU A 380 8.66 28.27 11.87
N ALA A 381 9.89 27.76 11.84
CA ALA A 381 10.14 26.33 11.67
C ALA A 381 9.53 25.51 12.82
N LEU A 382 9.63 26.00 14.05
CA LEU A 382 9.01 25.38 15.23
C LEU A 382 7.48 25.48 15.18
N ALA A 383 6.94 26.64 14.77
CA ALA A 383 5.49 26.82 14.58
C ALA A 383 4.92 25.81 13.58
N VAL A 384 5.61 25.60 12.45
CA VAL A 384 5.23 24.59 11.44
C VAL A 384 5.27 23.17 12.02
N GLN A 385 6.29 22.83 12.83
CA GLN A 385 6.36 21.52 13.49
C GLN A 385 5.18 21.32 14.45
N ILE A 386 4.83 22.32 15.24
CA ILE A 386 3.68 22.26 16.15
C ILE A 386 2.38 22.12 15.39
N ALA A 387 2.18 22.90 14.32
CA ALA A 387 1.00 22.84 13.47
C ALA A 387 0.82 21.47 12.78
N ARG A 388 1.88 20.69 12.62
CA ARG A 388 1.85 19.36 12.01
C ARG A 388 1.52 18.21 12.97
N ILE A 389 1.53 18.43 14.27
CA ILE A 389 1.30 17.36 15.28
C ILE A 389 0.05 16.51 14.99
N PRO A 390 -1.10 17.05 14.54
CA PRO A 390 -2.23 16.20 14.22
C PRO A 390 -1.98 15.17 13.10
N GLU A 391 -0.85 15.26 12.39
CA GLU A 391 -0.42 14.22 11.44
C GLU A 391 -0.31 12.85 12.09
N ASP A 392 0.18 12.82 13.32
CA ASP A 392 0.47 11.60 14.09
C ASP A 392 -0.78 11.01 14.76
N ILE A 393 -1.90 11.73 14.80
CA ILE A 393 -3.18 11.23 15.30
C ILE A 393 -3.83 10.38 14.23
N ARG A 394 -3.61 9.05 14.27
CA ARG A 394 -4.05 8.09 13.23
C ARG A 394 -4.86 6.96 13.84
N GLY A 395 -5.67 6.29 12.99
CA GLY A 395 -6.46 5.12 13.37
C GLY A 395 -7.84 5.44 13.92
N PHE A 396 -8.49 4.44 14.52
CA PHE A 396 -9.83 4.50 15.11
C PHE A 396 -9.83 3.81 16.47
N GLY A 397 -10.75 4.21 17.38
CA GLY A 397 -10.90 3.60 18.69
C GLY A 397 -9.60 3.62 19.50
N HIS A 398 -9.25 2.50 20.12
CA HIS A 398 -8.07 2.34 20.98
C HIS A 398 -6.72 2.64 20.28
N VAL A 399 -6.64 2.42 18.95
CA VAL A 399 -5.43 2.76 18.17
C VAL A 399 -5.25 4.27 18.09
N LYS A 400 -6.34 5.01 17.81
CA LYS A 400 -6.34 6.48 17.79
C LYS A 400 -6.03 7.06 19.16
N GLU A 401 -6.56 6.48 20.23
CA GLU A 401 -6.31 6.92 21.59
C GLU A 401 -4.82 6.82 21.97
N ARG A 402 -4.16 5.72 21.61
CA ARG A 402 -2.71 5.53 21.81
C ARG A 402 -1.89 6.60 21.07
N HIS A 403 -2.20 6.83 19.79
CA HIS A 403 -1.53 7.85 18.98
C HIS A 403 -1.80 9.25 19.53
N LEU A 404 -3.02 9.53 19.97
CA LEU A 404 -3.38 10.80 20.58
C LEU A 404 -2.57 11.08 21.85
N LYS A 405 -2.38 10.07 22.72
CA LYS A 405 -1.56 10.21 23.94
C LYS A 405 -0.11 10.56 23.59
N ALA A 406 0.47 9.89 22.59
CA ALA A 406 1.83 10.20 22.13
C ALA A 406 1.91 11.59 21.49
N ALA A 407 0.95 11.96 20.65
CA ALA A 407 0.88 13.28 20.02
C ALA A 407 0.74 14.42 21.06
N ARG A 408 -0.07 14.24 22.10
CA ARG A 408 -0.20 15.24 23.20
C ARG A 408 1.12 15.44 23.94
N ALA A 409 1.85 14.36 24.26
CA ALA A 409 3.15 14.49 24.93
C ALA A 409 4.16 15.26 24.07
N GLN A 410 4.17 15.03 22.76
CA GLN A 410 4.99 15.77 21.81
C GLN A 410 4.54 17.24 21.72
N TRP A 411 3.23 17.48 21.70
CA TRP A 411 2.64 18.82 21.65
C TRP A 411 3.06 19.66 22.86
N GLU A 412 2.91 19.11 24.06
CA GLU A 412 3.33 19.77 25.30
C GLU A 412 4.82 20.12 25.27
N ARG A 413 5.68 19.19 24.84
CA ARG A 413 7.13 19.42 24.75
C ARG A 413 7.46 20.56 23.77
N LEU A 414 6.87 20.58 22.59
CA LEU A 414 7.14 21.61 21.58
C LEU A 414 6.56 22.98 22.01
N MET A 415 5.40 22.99 22.67
CA MET A 415 4.85 24.24 23.25
C MET A 415 5.68 24.79 24.38
N GLN A 416 6.29 23.93 25.21
CA GLN A 416 7.26 24.38 26.20
C GLN A 416 8.49 25.04 25.56
N GLN A 417 9.03 24.46 24.51
CA GLN A 417 10.12 25.06 23.73
C GLN A 417 9.72 26.41 23.13
N TRP A 418 8.50 26.51 22.57
CA TRP A 418 7.96 27.76 22.04
C TRP A 418 7.92 28.86 23.10
N ARG A 419 7.34 28.57 24.27
CA ARG A 419 7.20 29.51 25.39
C ARG A 419 8.55 29.92 26.01
N GLN A 420 9.53 29.02 26.02
CA GLN A 420 10.89 29.34 26.48
C GLN A 420 11.61 30.26 25.49
N GLY A 421 11.51 30.01 24.18
CA GLY A 421 12.06 30.88 23.15
C GLY A 421 11.46 32.30 23.17
N ALA A 422 10.15 32.40 23.38
CA ALA A 422 9.45 33.69 23.50
C ALA A 422 9.93 34.50 24.71
N ARG A 423 10.21 33.83 25.84
CA ARG A 423 10.75 34.51 27.07
C ARG A 423 12.20 34.95 26.93
N ALA A 424 13.00 34.28 26.11
CA ALA A 424 14.39 34.64 25.84
C ALA A 424 14.52 35.82 24.87
N SER A 425 13.46 36.14 24.12
CA SER A 425 13.42 37.21 23.12
C SER A 425 12.68 38.47 23.61
N ALA A 426 12.04 38.43 24.80
CA ALA A 426 11.40 39.56 25.48
C ALA A 426 12.34 40.17 26.51
#